data_e05d785cf12e40495a21fb533bd3dbdd
#
_entry.id   e05d785cf12e40495a21fb533bd3dbdd
#
_cell.length_a   1.000
_cell.length_b   1.000
_cell.length_c   1.000
_cell.angle_alpha   90.00
_cell.angle_beta   90.00
_cell.angle_gamma   90.00
#
_symmetry.space_group_name_H-M   'P 1'
#
loop_
_entity.id
_entity.type
_entity.pdbx_description
1 polymer ?
#
loop_
_entity_poly.entity_id
_entity_poly.type
_entity_poly.pdbx_seq_one_letter_code
_entity_poly.pdbx_strand_id
1 'polypeptide(L)'
;MSIRDWPAAERPREKLLAQGAGTLTDAELLAIFLRTGVAGQSAVDLARHLLGDFGSLRTLLQADLPSFSQRLGLGPAKFAQLQAVLEMGRRHLAEQLRRDSALESPQAVRDYLKAL
;
A
#
# COMPACT_ATOMS: atom_id res chain seq x y z
N MET A 1 -12.12 -16.40 8.86
CA MET A 1 -11.25 -17.34 8.13
C MET A 1 -9.89 -16.70 7.86
N SER A 2 -8.81 -17.43 8.11
CA SER A 2 -7.46 -16.89 7.89
C SER A 2 -7.10 -16.92 6.40
N ILE A 3 -6.33 -15.93 5.95
CA ILE A 3 -5.79 -15.91 4.59
C ILE A 3 -4.92 -17.13 4.31
N ARG A 4 -4.34 -17.73 5.36
CA ARG A 4 -3.55 -18.98 5.23
C ARG A 4 -4.36 -20.13 4.66
N ASP A 5 -5.69 -20.11 4.82
CA ASP A 5 -6.56 -21.16 4.33
C ASP A 5 -6.94 -20.98 2.86
N TRP A 6 -6.56 -19.84 2.27
CA TRP A 6 -6.84 -19.56 0.87
C TRP A 6 -5.88 -20.31 -0.04
N PRO A 7 -6.29 -20.66 -1.27
CA PRO A 7 -5.35 -21.12 -2.27
C PRO A 7 -4.18 -20.15 -2.43
N ALA A 8 -2.97 -20.67 -2.60
CA ALA A 8 -1.77 -19.83 -2.66
C ALA A 8 -1.89 -18.71 -3.70
N ALA A 9 -2.47 -19.02 -4.87
CA ALA A 9 -2.62 -18.04 -5.94
C ALA A 9 -3.54 -16.86 -5.58
N GLU A 10 -4.38 -17.01 -4.55
CA GLU A 10 -5.32 -15.98 -4.12
C GLU A 10 -4.83 -15.21 -2.90
N ARG A 11 -3.75 -15.65 -2.26
CA ARG A 11 -3.18 -14.92 -1.14
C ARG A 11 -2.43 -13.69 -1.66
N PRO A 12 -2.67 -12.51 -1.09
CA PRO A 12 -2.07 -11.28 -1.62
C PRO A 12 -0.55 -11.32 -1.75
N ARG A 13 0.14 -11.82 -0.73
CA ARG A 13 1.61 -11.90 -0.75
C ARG A 13 2.12 -12.82 -1.86
N GLU A 14 1.56 -14.01 -1.96
CA GLU A 14 1.95 -14.99 -2.97
C GLU A 14 1.58 -14.48 -4.38
N LYS A 15 0.43 -13.84 -4.51
CA LYS A 15 0.02 -13.23 -5.76
C LYS A 15 1.00 -12.13 -6.19
N LEU A 16 1.44 -11.29 -5.25
CA LEU A 16 2.42 -10.24 -5.53
C LEU A 16 3.73 -10.86 -6.02
N LEU A 17 4.22 -11.90 -5.32
CA LEU A 17 5.48 -12.56 -5.68
C LEU A 17 5.42 -13.23 -7.04
N ALA A 18 4.27 -13.80 -7.40
CA ALA A 18 4.11 -14.53 -8.66
C ALA A 18 3.78 -13.61 -9.84
N GLN A 19 3.00 -12.55 -9.62
CA GLN A 19 2.45 -11.74 -10.70
C GLN A 19 2.84 -10.27 -10.65
N GLY A 20 3.50 -9.83 -9.58
CA GLY A 20 3.91 -8.44 -9.40
C GLY A 20 2.88 -7.59 -8.68
N ALA A 21 3.34 -6.49 -8.09
CA ALA A 21 2.51 -5.62 -7.26
C ALA A 21 1.39 -4.94 -8.05
N GLY A 22 1.64 -4.65 -9.32
CA GLY A 22 0.66 -3.95 -10.15
C GLY A 22 -0.64 -4.73 -10.42
N THR A 23 -0.64 -6.04 -10.15
CA THR A 23 -1.83 -6.88 -10.35
C THR A 23 -2.76 -6.89 -9.13
N LEU A 24 -2.31 -6.33 -7.99
CA LEU A 24 -3.08 -6.36 -6.76
C LEU A 24 -4.02 -5.17 -6.68
N THR A 25 -5.17 -5.40 -6.03
CA THR A 25 -6.09 -4.32 -5.67
C THR A 25 -5.51 -3.52 -4.50
N ASP A 26 -6.06 -2.35 -4.25
CA ASP A 26 -5.67 -1.53 -3.09
C ASP A 26 -5.85 -2.29 -1.78
N ALA A 27 -6.95 -3.04 -1.66
CA ALA A 27 -7.21 -3.84 -0.47
C ALA A 27 -6.18 -4.95 -0.28
N GLU A 28 -5.76 -5.59 -1.37
CA GLU A 28 -4.74 -6.63 -1.31
C GLU A 28 -3.37 -6.06 -0.91
N LEU A 29 -3.00 -4.91 -1.45
CA LEU A 29 -1.76 -4.23 -1.06
C LEU A 29 -1.78 -3.83 0.42
N LEU A 30 -2.89 -3.26 0.86
CA LEU A 30 -3.05 -2.86 2.25
C LEU A 30 -3.03 -4.09 3.18
N ALA A 31 -3.63 -5.20 2.74
CA ALA A 31 -3.63 -6.44 3.52
C ALA A 31 -2.21 -6.95 3.76
N ILE A 32 -1.33 -6.85 2.77
CA ILE A 32 0.08 -7.22 2.94
C ILE A 32 0.73 -6.34 4.00
N PHE A 33 0.48 -5.05 3.96
CA PHE A 33 1.00 -4.10 4.95
C PHE A 33 0.50 -4.41 6.36
N LEU A 34 -0.78 -4.74 6.50
CA LEU A 34 -1.39 -5.08 7.78
C LEU A 34 -0.86 -6.41 8.33
N ARG A 35 -0.53 -7.34 7.48
CA ARG A 35 0.01 -8.67 7.76
C ARG A 35 -1.02 -9.64 8.33
N THR A 36 -1.78 -9.20 9.33
CA THR A 36 -2.81 -10.02 9.98
C THR A 36 -4.11 -9.23 10.07
N GLY A 37 -5.23 -9.96 10.14
CA GLY A 37 -6.52 -9.36 10.42
C GLY A 37 -6.72 -9.16 11.91
N VAL A 38 -7.97 -8.95 12.29
CA VAL A 38 -8.41 -8.88 13.67
C VAL A 38 -9.46 -9.95 13.92
N ALA A 39 -9.91 -10.10 15.15
CA ALA A 39 -10.90 -11.11 15.48
C ALA A 39 -12.14 -10.98 14.57
N GLY A 40 -12.46 -12.06 13.86
CA GLY A 40 -13.60 -12.11 12.96
C GLY A 40 -13.38 -11.56 11.57
N GLN A 41 -12.19 -11.03 11.26
CA GLN A 41 -11.89 -10.46 9.94
C GLN A 41 -10.50 -10.88 9.49
N SER A 42 -10.37 -11.28 8.22
CA SER A 42 -9.07 -11.49 7.61
C SER A 42 -8.39 -10.15 7.36
N ALA A 43 -7.10 -10.17 7.01
CA ALA A 43 -6.39 -8.93 6.67
C ALA A 43 -7.02 -8.23 5.46
N VAL A 44 -7.52 -8.98 4.48
CA VAL A 44 -8.19 -8.40 3.31
C VAL A 44 -9.52 -7.76 3.71
N ASP A 45 -10.30 -8.42 4.57
CA ASP A 45 -11.56 -7.86 5.06
C ASP A 45 -11.31 -6.56 5.84
N LEU A 46 -10.31 -6.57 6.71
CA LEU A 46 -9.91 -5.39 7.46
C LEU A 46 -9.47 -4.27 6.52
N ALA A 47 -8.68 -4.61 5.51
CA ALA A 47 -8.23 -3.63 4.52
C ALA A 47 -9.41 -2.98 3.79
N ARG A 48 -10.40 -3.78 3.37
CA ARG A 48 -11.59 -3.25 2.72
C ARG A 48 -12.35 -2.30 3.63
N HIS A 49 -12.49 -2.65 4.90
CA HIS A 49 -13.14 -1.81 5.90
C HIS A 49 -12.41 -0.47 6.05
N LEU A 50 -11.09 -0.52 6.20
CA LEU A 50 -10.28 0.69 6.37
C LEU A 50 -10.34 1.59 5.15
N LEU A 51 -10.30 1.02 3.95
CA LEU A 51 -10.43 1.80 2.72
C LEU A 51 -11.81 2.48 2.65
N GLY A 52 -12.86 1.80 3.09
CA GLY A 52 -14.18 2.40 3.16
C GLY A 52 -14.25 3.54 4.17
N ASP A 53 -13.64 3.36 5.35
CA ASP A 53 -13.63 4.37 6.40
C ASP A 53 -12.88 5.63 5.99
N PHE A 54 -11.73 5.47 5.34
CA PHE A 54 -10.93 6.61 4.89
C PHE A 54 -11.35 7.16 3.53
N GLY A 55 -12.15 6.40 2.79
CA GLY A 55 -12.65 6.80 1.49
C GLY A 55 -11.80 6.36 0.31
N SER A 56 -10.49 6.26 0.49
CA SER A 56 -9.56 5.81 -0.55
C SER A 56 -8.23 5.43 0.06
N LEU A 57 -7.40 4.73 -0.71
CA LEU A 57 -6.04 4.42 -0.29
C LEU A 57 -5.24 5.71 -0.06
N ARG A 58 -5.38 6.68 -0.95
CA ARG A 58 -4.66 7.95 -0.82
C ARG A 58 -5.00 8.66 0.49
N THR A 59 -6.27 8.73 0.83
CA THR A 59 -6.72 9.39 2.05
C THR A 59 -6.18 8.66 3.29
N LEU A 60 -6.17 7.34 3.25
CA LEU A 60 -5.59 6.54 4.33
C LEU A 60 -4.10 6.83 4.48
N LEU A 61 -3.37 6.86 3.38
CA LEU A 61 -1.92 7.10 3.40
C LEU A 61 -1.56 8.52 3.86
N GLN A 62 -2.48 9.47 3.70
CA GLN A 62 -2.29 10.85 4.11
C GLN A 62 -2.81 11.16 5.52
N ALA A 63 -3.40 10.17 6.20
CA ALA A 63 -3.98 10.37 7.52
C ALA A 63 -2.91 10.75 8.54
N ASP A 64 -3.28 11.61 9.49
CA ASP A 64 -2.41 11.96 10.60
C ASP A 64 -2.42 10.85 11.66
N LEU A 65 -1.52 10.94 12.62
CA LEU A 65 -1.39 9.91 13.66
C LEU A 65 -2.69 9.71 14.47
N PRO A 66 -3.38 10.76 14.94
CA PRO A 66 -4.62 10.55 15.66
C PRO A 66 -5.69 9.82 14.86
N SER A 67 -5.92 10.24 13.61
CA SER A 67 -6.94 9.62 12.76
C SER A 67 -6.60 8.18 12.44
N PHE A 68 -5.33 7.90 12.15
CA PHE A 68 -4.85 6.57 11.81
C PHE A 68 -4.95 5.63 13.02
N SER A 69 -4.47 6.07 14.18
CA SER A 69 -4.35 5.24 15.38
C SER A 69 -5.69 4.90 16.03
N GLN A 70 -6.75 5.64 15.71
CA GLN A 70 -8.09 5.37 16.24
C GLN A 70 -8.75 4.17 15.56
N ARG A 71 -8.22 3.73 14.43
CA ARG A 71 -8.82 2.62 13.68
C ARG A 71 -8.35 1.28 14.21
N LEU A 72 -9.26 0.32 14.22
CA LEU A 72 -8.95 -1.04 14.65
C LEU A 72 -7.87 -1.64 13.73
N GLY A 73 -6.87 -2.26 14.34
CA GLY A 73 -5.76 -2.86 13.59
C GLY A 73 -4.65 -1.91 13.22
N LEU A 74 -4.82 -0.61 13.50
CA LEU A 74 -3.82 0.42 13.21
C LEU A 74 -3.38 1.08 14.51
N GLY A 75 -2.09 1.07 14.76
CA GLY A 75 -1.51 1.71 15.94
C GLY A 75 -0.30 2.55 15.56
N PRO A 76 0.34 3.19 16.55
CA PRO A 76 1.52 4.04 16.27
C PRO A 76 2.65 3.33 15.54
N ALA A 77 2.87 2.03 15.83
CA ALA A 77 3.91 1.25 15.16
C ALA A 77 3.62 1.10 13.67
N LYS A 78 2.35 0.82 13.31
CA LYS A 78 1.93 0.74 11.91
C LYS A 78 2.04 2.09 11.23
N PHE A 79 1.68 3.17 11.93
CA PHE A 79 1.81 4.52 11.39
C PHE A 79 3.27 4.84 11.07
N ALA A 80 4.18 4.57 12.01
CA ALA A 80 5.61 4.81 11.80
C ALA A 80 6.16 4.01 10.63
N GLN A 81 5.78 2.73 10.53
CA GLN A 81 6.17 1.87 9.42
C GLN A 81 5.70 2.44 8.09
N LEU A 82 4.43 2.85 8.03
CA LEU A 82 3.85 3.40 6.82
C LEU A 82 4.56 4.69 6.41
N GLN A 83 4.79 5.60 7.35
CA GLN A 83 5.47 6.86 7.06
C GLN A 83 6.89 6.63 6.56
N ALA A 84 7.60 5.67 7.17
CA ALA A 84 8.94 5.32 6.73
C ALA A 84 8.95 4.79 5.30
N VAL A 85 8.02 3.89 4.96
CA VAL A 85 7.91 3.34 3.61
C VAL A 85 7.56 4.43 2.60
N LEU A 86 6.63 5.31 2.94
CA LEU A 86 6.25 6.43 2.06
C LEU A 86 7.41 7.37 1.82
N GLU A 87 8.22 7.63 2.85
CA GLU A 87 9.40 8.48 2.69
C GLU A 87 10.47 7.82 1.84
N MET A 88 10.68 6.50 2.01
CA MET A 88 11.59 5.75 1.14
C MET A 88 11.15 5.84 -0.32
N GLY A 89 9.85 5.69 -0.58
CA GLY A 89 9.31 5.83 -1.93
C GLY A 89 9.51 7.23 -2.49
N ARG A 90 9.31 8.24 -1.66
CA ARG A 90 9.50 9.64 -2.06
C ARG A 90 10.93 9.92 -2.45
N ARG A 91 11.89 9.42 -1.66
CA ARG A 91 13.33 9.59 -1.95
C ARG A 91 13.75 8.82 -3.18
N HIS A 92 13.23 7.61 -3.34
CA HIS A 92 13.48 6.80 -4.55
C HIS A 92 13.01 7.55 -5.79
N LEU A 93 11.81 8.07 -5.75
CA LEU A 93 11.23 8.81 -6.88
C LEU A 93 12.03 10.07 -7.18
N ALA A 94 12.38 10.84 -6.16
CA ALA A 94 13.16 12.06 -6.31
C ALA A 94 14.54 11.78 -6.93
N GLU A 95 15.19 10.70 -6.49
CA GLU A 95 16.49 10.28 -7.03
C GLU A 95 16.37 9.91 -8.50
N GLN A 96 15.34 9.13 -8.84
CA GLN A 96 15.11 8.71 -10.22
C GLN A 96 14.84 9.91 -11.13
N LEU A 97 14.03 10.86 -10.65
CA LEU A 97 13.74 12.08 -11.39
C LEU A 97 14.98 12.94 -11.63
N ARG A 98 15.91 12.99 -10.68
CA ARG A 98 17.16 13.73 -10.86
C ARG A 98 18.09 13.05 -11.86
N ARG A 99 18.14 11.73 -11.85
CA ARG A 99 18.98 10.96 -12.78
C ARG A 99 18.49 11.06 -14.20
N ASP A 100 17.17 11.11 -14.36
CA ASP A 100 16.55 11.21 -15.66
C ASP A 100 16.55 12.66 -16.10
N SER A 101 17.70 13.10 -16.61
CA SER A 101 17.75 14.42 -17.27
C SER A 101 16.77 14.48 -18.43
N ALA A 102 16.30 13.35 -18.91
CA ALA A 102 15.20 13.23 -19.85
C ALA A 102 13.90 13.87 -19.37
N LEU A 103 13.81 14.19 -18.08
CA LEU A 103 12.68 14.93 -17.51
C LEU A 103 12.61 16.38 -17.99
N GLU A 104 13.48 16.76 -18.86
CA GLU A 104 13.36 18.02 -19.57
C GLU A 104 12.17 18.03 -20.53
N SER A 105 11.64 16.85 -20.90
CA SER A 105 10.48 16.78 -21.79
C SER A 105 9.24 16.30 -21.06
N PRO A 106 8.05 16.88 -21.35
CA PRO A 106 6.80 16.42 -20.76
C PRO A 106 6.48 14.95 -21.07
N GLN A 107 6.90 14.47 -22.24
CA GLN A 107 6.68 13.07 -22.62
C GLN A 107 7.47 12.12 -21.73
N ALA A 108 8.72 12.44 -21.43
CA ALA A 108 9.56 11.62 -20.57
C ALA A 108 8.97 11.52 -19.16
N VAL A 109 8.45 12.63 -18.64
CA VAL A 109 7.76 12.65 -17.33
C VAL A 109 6.54 11.74 -17.35
N ARG A 110 5.71 11.86 -18.39
CA ARG A 110 4.51 11.02 -18.51
C ARG A 110 4.86 9.54 -18.61
N ASP A 111 5.86 9.20 -19.40
CA ASP A 111 6.31 7.82 -19.57
C ASP A 111 6.83 7.25 -18.25
N TYR A 112 7.58 8.04 -17.50
CA TYR A 112 8.07 7.63 -16.20
C TYR A 112 6.92 7.35 -15.22
N LEU A 113 5.96 8.26 -15.15
CA LEU A 113 4.82 8.12 -14.23
C LEU A 113 3.96 6.90 -14.57
N LYS A 114 3.83 6.56 -15.85
CA LYS A 114 3.09 5.37 -16.27
C LYS A 114 3.77 4.06 -15.87
N ALA A 115 5.09 4.09 -15.72
CA ALA A 115 5.86 2.91 -15.36
C ALA A 115 5.85 2.61 -13.86
N LEU A 116 5.35 3.52 -13.06
CA LEU A 116 5.29 3.35 -11.60
C LEU A 116 4.18 2.40 -11.15
#